data_29c65c2429bd58d8f344211e7de7d5db
#
_entry.id   29c65c2429bd58d8f344211e7de7d5db
#
_cell.length_a   1.000
_cell.length_b   1.000
_cell.length_c   1.000
_cell.angle_alpha   90.00
_cell.angle_beta   90.00
_cell.angle_gamma   90.00
#
_symmetry.space_group_name_H-M   'P 1'
#
loop_
_entity.id
_entity.type
_entity.pdbx_description
1 polymer ?
#
loop_
_entity_poly.entity_id
_entity_poly.type
_entity_poly.pdbx_seq_one_letter_code
_entity_poly.pdbx_strand_id
1 'polypeptide(L)'
;DVYKRQVIWLSIKIFYLASREDCSIYYASVSDSSEQMGVLSKLNMLRRSFETALDLIDAIALEYYFINNTIDVKTKLAEGHSYMFGTYIQNALEYILDKKIVHHDSMDEYKILCKHLKKSDKPISVVLDLLYKEDMYNRCKVTAKTVYGNGKRIKSVIVIESTGLDVKP
;
A
#
# COMPACT_ATOMS: atom_id res chain seq x y z
N ASP A 1 -38.24 -25.24 -3.32
CA ASP A 1 -36.82 -25.51 -3.09
C ASP A 1 -36.00 -24.64 -4.01
N VAL A 2 -35.46 -23.54 -3.43
CA VAL A 2 -34.51 -22.69 -4.15
C VAL A 2 -33.17 -23.42 -4.14
N TYR A 3 -32.84 -24.09 -5.24
CA TYR A 3 -31.50 -24.64 -5.45
C TYR A 3 -30.49 -23.50 -5.40
N LYS A 4 -29.85 -23.32 -4.27
CA LYS A 4 -28.65 -22.46 -4.16
C LYS A 4 -27.58 -23.10 -5.04
N ARG A 5 -27.38 -22.56 -6.24
CA ARG A 5 -26.25 -22.96 -7.09
C ARG A 5 -24.96 -22.59 -6.34
N GLN A 6 -24.27 -23.61 -5.86
CA GLN A 6 -22.97 -23.44 -5.25
C GLN A 6 -21.93 -23.40 -6.36
N VAL A 7 -21.18 -22.32 -6.44
CA VAL A 7 -20.03 -22.22 -7.35
C VAL A 7 -18.86 -22.93 -6.69
N ILE A 8 -18.34 -23.96 -7.38
CA ILE A 8 -17.16 -24.71 -6.95
C ILE A 8 -16.00 -24.28 -7.86
N TRP A 9 -14.89 -23.90 -7.25
CA TRP A 9 -13.65 -23.56 -7.93
C TRP A 9 -12.71 -24.75 -7.89
N LEU A 10 -12.27 -25.23 -9.06
CA LEU A 10 -11.32 -26.34 -9.17
C LEU A 10 -9.98 -25.81 -9.66
N SER A 11 -8.92 -26.20 -8.98
CA SER A 11 -7.54 -26.00 -9.43
C SER A 11 -7.09 -27.28 -10.12
N ILE A 12 -6.66 -27.17 -11.39
CA ILE A 12 -6.15 -28.29 -12.19
C ILE A 12 -4.69 -28.02 -12.46
N LYS A 13 -3.83 -28.94 -12.02
CA LYS A 13 -2.39 -28.93 -12.33
C LYS A 13 -2.06 -30.10 -13.24
N ILE A 14 -1.46 -29.83 -14.39
CA ILE A 14 -1.08 -30.84 -15.38
C ILE A 14 0.45 -30.91 -15.42
N PHE A 15 1.00 -32.09 -15.23
CA PHE A 15 2.43 -32.34 -15.27
C PHE A 15 2.75 -33.31 -16.41
N TYR A 16 3.73 -32.96 -17.23
CA TYR A 16 4.29 -33.87 -18.20
C TYR A 16 5.17 -34.91 -17.50
N LEU A 17 4.98 -36.18 -17.79
CA LEU A 17 5.74 -37.25 -17.18
C LEU A 17 6.78 -37.85 -18.15
N ALA A 18 6.36 -38.21 -19.34
CA ALA A 18 7.19 -38.86 -20.32
C ALA A 18 6.60 -38.81 -21.72
N SER A 19 7.43 -39.06 -22.73
CA SER A 19 7.00 -39.33 -24.09
C SER A 19 7.42 -40.76 -24.46
N ARG A 20 6.57 -41.48 -25.12
CA ARG A 20 6.84 -42.85 -25.60
C ARG A 20 6.36 -42.94 -27.04
N GLU A 21 7.25 -43.12 -27.98
CA GLU A 21 6.98 -43.19 -29.42
C GLU A 21 6.04 -42.09 -29.91
N ASP A 22 4.76 -42.39 -30.14
CA ASP A 22 3.78 -41.46 -30.66
C ASP A 22 2.82 -40.87 -29.59
N CYS A 23 3.09 -41.07 -28.28
CA CYS A 23 2.24 -40.53 -27.21
C CYS A 23 3.00 -39.84 -26.09
N SER A 24 2.41 -38.77 -25.57
CA SER A 24 2.89 -38.05 -24.38
C SER A 24 2.02 -38.38 -23.18
N ILE A 25 2.64 -38.69 -22.04
CA ILE A 25 1.97 -39.07 -20.81
C ILE A 25 1.98 -37.88 -19.88
N TYR A 26 0.79 -37.50 -19.38
CA TYR A 26 0.58 -36.42 -18.44
C TYR A 26 -0.09 -36.94 -17.17
N TYR A 27 0.28 -36.35 -16.05
CA TYR A 27 -0.43 -36.49 -14.78
C TYR A 27 -1.24 -35.24 -14.51
N ALA A 28 -2.51 -35.38 -14.18
CA ALA A 28 -3.36 -34.29 -13.77
C ALA A 28 -3.78 -34.43 -12.30
N SER A 29 -3.59 -33.37 -11.52
CA SER A 29 -4.12 -33.27 -10.16
C SER A 29 -5.25 -32.25 -10.15
N VAL A 30 -6.39 -32.63 -9.57
CA VAL A 30 -7.56 -31.74 -9.41
C VAL A 30 -7.80 -31.57 -7.92
N SER A 31 -7.93 -30.32 -7.47
CA SER A 31 -8.24 -29.98 -6.09
C SER A 31 -9.34 -28.91 -6.01
N ASP A 32 -10.20 -28.99 -4.97
CA ASP A 32 -11.15 -27.94 -4.67
C ASP A 32 -10.41 -26.72 -4.07
N SER A 33 -10.56 -25.58 -4.70
CA SER A 33 -9.98 -24.30 -4.27
C SER A 33 -11.03 -23.26 -3.86
N SER A 34 -12.28 -23.71 -3.64
CA SER A 34 -13.42 -22.80 -3.35
C SER A 34 -13.19 -21.96 -2.08
N GLU A 35 -12.61 -22.53 -1.04
CA GLU A 35 -12.28 -21.81 0.20
C GLU A 35 -11.24 -20.71 -0.06
N GLN A 36 -10.18 -21.03 -0.79
CA GLN A 36 -9.11 -20.08 -1.13
C GLN A 36 -9.67 -18.92 -1.98
N MET A 37 -10.51 -19.23 -2.96
CA MET A 37 -11.18 -18.24 -3.80
C MET A 37 -12.15 -17.38 -3.01
N GLY A 38 -12.84 -17.95 -2.03
CA GLY A 38 -13.71 -17.21 -1.10
C GLY A 38 -12.93 -16.21 -0.26
N VAL A 39 -11.77 -16.58 0.27
CA VAL A 39 -10.87 -15.69 1.03
C VAL A 39 -10.32 -14.58 0.13
N LEU A 40 -9.86 -14.90 -1.07
CA LEU A 40 -9.37 -13.92 -2.05
C LEU A 40 -10.45 -12.92 -2.43
N SER A 41 -11.68 -13.37 -2.66
CA SER A 41 -12.82 -12.49 -2.98
C SER A 41 -13.12 -11.52 -1.84
N LYS A 42 -13.15 -11.99 -0.59
CA LYS A 42 -13.33 -11.14 0.59
C LYS A 42 -12.20 -10.12 0.74
N LEU A 43 -10.95 -10.54 0.53
CA LEU A 43 -9.79 -9.65 0.59
C LEU A 43 -9.88 -8.54 -0.46
N ASN A 44 -10.22 -8.89 -1.70
CA ASN A 44 -10.40 -7.93 -2.78
C ASN A 44 -11.55 -6.95 -2.51
N MET A 45 -12.65 -7.43 -1.92
CA MET A 45 -13.76 -6.56 -1.53
C MET A 45 -13.36 -5.56 -0.44
N LEU A 46 -12.65 -6.02 0.60
CA LEU A 46 -12.13 -5.15 1.67
C LEU A 46 -11.15 -4.11 1.13
N ARG A 47 -10.26 -4.52 0.23
CA ARG A 47 -9.33 -3.62 -0.43
C ARG A 47 -10.06 -2.51 -1.20
N ARG A 48 -11.05 -2.87 -2.03
CA ARG A 48 -11.86 -1.90 -2.80
C ARG A 48 -12.62 -0.95 -1.88
N SER A 49 -13.22 -1.45 -0.79
CA SER A 49 -13.91 -0.61 0.18
C SER A 49 -12.97 0.39 0.85
N PHE A 50 -11.74 -0.03 1.18
CA PHE A 50 -10.72 0.85 1.74
C PHE A 50 -10.28 1.93 0.74
N GLU A 51 -9.98 1.55 -0.52
CA GLU A 51 -9.64 2.49 -1.60
C GLU A 51 -10.76 3.52 -1.79
N THR A 52 -12.03 3.09 -1.85
CA THR A 52 -13.18 3.99 -1.97
C THR A 52 -13.29 4.94 -0.78
N ALA A 53 -13.06 4.47 0.45
CA ALA A 53 -13.10 5.32 1.64
C ALA A 53 -12.01 6.40 1.60
N LEU A 54 -10.82 6.08 1.13
CA LEU A 54 -9.73 7.05 0.96
C LEU A 54 -10.03 8.08 -0.13
N ASP A 55 -10.60 7.65 -1.25
CA ASP A 55 -11.03 8.55 -2.33
C ASP A 55 -12.09 9.55 -1.84
N LEU A 56 -13.01 9.12 -0.95
CA LEU A 56 -14.05 9.98 -0.40
C LEU A 56 -13.51 11.09 0.53
N ILE A 57 -12.37 10.87 1.18
CA ILE A 57 -11.74 11.85 2.08
C ILE A 57 -10.56 12.58 1.42
N ASP A 58 -10.33 12.36 0.11
CA ASP A 58 -9.19 12.91 -0.65
C ASP A 58 -7.86 12.67 0.06
N ALA A 59 -7.63 11.43 0.48
CA ALA A 59 -6.45 11.04 1.22
C ALA A 59 -5.56 10.08 0.43
N ILE A 60 -4.26 10.22 0.64
CA ILE A 60 -3.25 9.31 0.12
C ILE A 60 -2.86 8.31 1.20
N ALA A 61 -2.91 7.02 0.91
CA ALA A 61 -2.40 5.98 1.79
C ALA A 61 -1.09 5.39 1.27
N LEU A 62 -0.12 5.33 2.16
CA LEU A 62 1.21 4.81 1.92
C LEU A 62 1.52 3.69 2.93
N GLU A 63 2.33 2.73 2.52
CA GLU A 63 2.96 1.77 3.41
C GLU A 63 4.49 1.92 3.34
N TYR A 64 5.10 2.23 4.46
CA TYR A 64 6.56 2.27 4.60
C TYR A 64 7.07 0.99 5.24
N TYR A 65 7.94 0.27 4.56
CA TYR A 65 8.53 -0.98 5.02
C TYR A 65 9.92 -0.74 5.59
N PHE A 66 10.12 -1.08 6.87
CA PHE A 66 11.38 -0.84 7.58
C PHE A 66 12.55 -1.71 7.09
N ILE A 67 12.25 -2.94 6.64
CA ILE A 67 13.28 -3.93 6.29
C ILE A 67 14.08 -3.52 5.07
N ASN A 68 13.42 -2.98 4.08
CA ASN A 68 14.02 -2.65 2.78
C ASN A 68 14.00 -1.15 2.46
N ASN A 69 13.57 -0.30 3.42
CA ASN A 69 13.47 1.15 3.24
C ASN A 69 12.68 1.54 1.99
N THR A 70 11.48 0.96 1.84
CA THR A 70 10.62 1.21 0.68
C THR A 70 9.28 1.79 1.06
N ILE A 71 8.70 2.60 0.16
CA ILE A 71 7.32 3.06 0.23
C ILE A 71 6.52 2.42 -0.91
N ASP A 72 5.33 1.95 -0.57
CA ASP A 72 4.33 1.44 -1.51
C ASP A 72 3.07 2.31 -1.39
N VAL A 73 2.68 2.95 -2.50
CA VAL A 73 1.50 3.82 -2.56
C VAL A 73 0.27 2.98 -2.82
N LYS A 74 -0.72 3.05 -1.95
CA LYS A 74 -1.91 2.18 -1.97
C LYS A 74 -3.12 2.80 -2.64
N THR A 75 -3.13 4.11 -2.86
CA THR A 75 -4.21 4.82 -3.53
C THR A 75 -3.81 5.23 -4.94
N LYS A 76 -4.81 5.41 -5.81
CA LYS A 76 -4.59 6.14 -7.06
C LYS A 76 -4.28 7.58 -6.68
N LEU A 77 -3.10 8.06 -7.06
CA LEU A 77 -2.76 9.45 -6.89
C LEU A 77 -3.61 10.28 -7.86
N ALA A 78 -4.35 11.27 -7.36
CA ALA A 78 -4.93 12.31 -8.19
C ALA A 78 -3.82 13.02 -8.98
N GLU A 79 -4.14 13.62 -10.13
CA GLU A 79 -3.13 14.20 -11.06
C GLU A 79 -2.12 15.12 -10.36
N GLY A 80 -2.55 15.91 -9.36
CA GLY A 80 -1.67 16.79 -8.59
C GLY A 80 -0.71 16.07 -7.64
N HIS A 81 -1.03 14.88 -7.15
CA HIS A 81 -0.23 14.15 -6.17
C HIS A 81 0.79 13.18 -6.80
N SER A 82 0.70 12.97 -8.12
CA SER A 82 1.65 12.12 -8.85
C SER A 82 3.09 12.66 -8.84
N TYR A 83 3.27 13.94 -8.53
CA TYR A 83 4.60 14.56 -8.37
C TYR A 83 5.32 14.11 -7.10
N MET A 84 4.57 13.79 -6.03
CA MET A 84 5.18 13.41 -4.75
C MET A 84 5.76 12.00 -4.78
N PHE A 85 4.97 11.05 -5.28
CA PHE A 85 5.31 9.64 -5.14
C PHE A 85 5.01 8.86 -6.41
N GLY A 86 5.96 8.01 -6.84
CA GLY A 86 5.66 6.91 -7.74
C GLY A 86 4.88 5.80 -6.99
N THR A 87 4.42 4.79 -7.69
CA THR A 87 3.68 3.67 -7.09
C THR A 87 4.53 2.84 -6.10
N TYR A 88 5.83 2.83 -6.32
CA TYR A 88 6.80 2.12 -5.49
C TYR A 88 8.14 2.87 -5.46
N ILE A 89 8.64 3.16 -4.26
CA ILE A 89 9.85 3.95 -4.04
C ILE A 89 10.84 3.13 -3.25
N GLN A 90 12.03 2.94 -3.81
CA GLN A 90 13.19 2.41 -3.11
C GLN A 90 13.97 3.53 -2.43
N ASN A 91 14.73 3.20 -1.37
CA ASN A 91 15.51 4.14 -0.60
C ASN A 91 14.67 5.36 -0.17
N ALA A 92 13.52 5.06 0.42
CA ALA A 92 12.46 6.04 0.66
C ALA A 92 12.92 7.28 1.44
N LEU A 93 13.80 7.12 2.41
CA LEU A 93 14.30 8.25 3.22
C LEU A 93 15.19 9.19 2.39
N GLU A 94 16.11 8.63 1.59
CA GLU A 94 16.94 9.42 0.67
C GLU A 94 16.09 10.08 -0.40
N TYR A 95 15.14 9.34 -0.98
CA TYR A 95 14.22 9.87 -2.00
C TYR A 95 13.43 11.08 -1.50
N ILE A 96 12.90 11.03 -0.27
CA ILE A 96 12.13 12.14 0.33
C ILE A 96 12.99 13.38 0.46
N LEU A 97 14.27 13.23 0.84
CA LEU A 97 15.22 14.32 1.01
C LEU A 97 15.70 14.87 -0.34
N ASP A 98 16.10 14.00 -1.27
CA ASP A 98 16.63 14.39 -2.58
C ASP A 98 15.59 15.10 -3.45
N LYS A 99 14.34 14.62 -3.38
CA LYS A 99 13.21 15.23 -4.09
C LYS A 99 12.57 16.39 -3.33
N LYS A 100 13.11 16.77 -2.16
CA LYS A 100 12.58 17.84 -1.31
C LYS A 100 11.07 17.71 -1.08
N ILE A 101 10.59 16.47 -0.87
CA ILE A 101 9.15 16.19 -0.70
C ILE A 101 8.59 16.88 0.53
N VAL A 102 9.40 17.03 1.58
CA VAL A 102 9.05 17.79 2.79
C VAL A 102 9.72 19.16 2.71
N HIS A 103 8.93 20.22 2.88
CA HIS A 103 9.43 21.59 2.92
C HIS A 103 10.40 21.78 4.10
N HIS A 104 11.41 22.64 3.95
CA HIS A 104 12.45 22.83 4.96
C HIS A 104 11.89 23.28 6.32
N ASP A 105 10.83 24.10 6.35
CA ASP A 105 10.17 24.54 7.58
C ASP A 105 9.49 23.40 8.35
N SER A 106 9.15 22.30 7.69
CA SER A 106 8.49 21.13 8.29
C SER A 106 9.46 19.98 8.61
N MET A 107 10.76 20.21 8.49
CA MET A 107 11.76 19.15 8.69
C MET A 107 11.86 18.68 10.15
N ASP A 108 11.56 19.51 11.11
CA ASP A 108 11.62 19.11 12.52
C ASP A 108 10.40 18.22 12.89
N GLU A 109 9.22 18.54 12.43
CA GLU A 109 8.02 17.71 12.54
C GLU A 109 8.22 16.36 11.81
N TYR A 110 8.85 16.37 10.64
CA TYR A 110 9.21 15.16 9.92
C TYR A 110 10.19 14.27 10.72
N LYS A 111 11.21 14.85 11.35
CA LYS A 111 12.13 14.10 12.23
C LYS A 111 11.40 13.51 13.45
N ILE A 112 10.44 14.26 14.04
CA ILE A 112 9.60 13.78 15.13
C ILE A 112 8.78 12.57 14.67
N LEU A 113 8.13 12.65 13.50
CA LEU A 113 7.40 11.55 12.90
C LEU A 113 8.28 10.30 12.73
N CYS A 114 9.43 10.44 12.08
CA CYS A 114 10.37 9.34 11.85
C CYS A 114 10.87 8.72 13.16
N LYS A 115 11.16 9.53 14.18
CA LYS A 115 11.59 9.05 15.50
C LYS A 115 10.48 8.28 16.21
N HIS A 116 9.24 8.77 16.12
CA HIS A 116 8.07 8.12 16.71
C HIS A 116 7.81 6.75 16.06
N LEU A 117 7.80 6.67 14.74
CA LEU A 117 7.60 5.42 14.01
C LEU A 117 8.65 4.35 14.33
N LYS A 118 9.87 4.78 14.71
CA LYS A 118 10.93 3.86 15.16
C LYS A 118 10.77 3.37 16.59
N LYS A 119 9.99 4.03 17.44
CA LYS A 119 9.98 3.78 18.89
C LYS A 119 8.62 3.39 19.46
N SER A 120 7.52 3.69 18.77
CA SER A 120 6.16 3.55 19.29
C SER A 120 5.25 2.82 18.31
N ASP A 121 4.26 2.13 18.85
CA ASP A 121 3.14 1.51 18.13
C ASP A 121 1.87 2.38 18.18
N LYS A 122 1.91 3.46 18.97
CA LYS A 122 0.79 4.40 19.03
C LYS A 122 0.72 5.23 17.75
N PRO A 123 -0.48 5.62 17.31
CA PRO A 123 -0.61 6.52 16.18
C PRO A 123 -0.01 7.88 16.51
N ILE A 124 0.52 8.55 15.50
CA ILE A 124 1.00 9.93 15.55
C ILE A 124 0.37 10.72 14.41
N SER A 125 0.07 11.99 14.66
CA SER A 125 -0.36 12.94 13.65
C SER A 125 0.53 14.17 13.72
N VAL A 126 1.04 14.59 12.56
CA VAL A 126 1.84 15.82 12.40
C VAL A 126 1.30 16.59 11.20
N VAL A 127 1.59 17.88 11.14
CA VAL A 127 1.28 18.72 9.97
C VAL A 127 2.58 18.99 9.25
N LEU A 128 2.64 18.67 7.96
CA LEU A 128 3.80 18.86 7.10
C LEU A 128 3.40 19.64 5.85
N ASP A 129 4.27 20.50 5.38
CA ASP A 129 4.17 21.09 4.06
C ASP A 129 4.84 20.13 3.07
N LEU A 130 4.05 19.46 2.22
CA LEU A 130 4.48 18.45 1.29
C LEU A 130 4.43 18.96 -0.15
N LEU A 131 5.42 18.56 -0.96
CA LEU A 131 5.52 18.92 -2.37
C LEU A 131 4.25 18.48 -3.12
N TYR A 132 3.59 19.43 -3.76
CA TYR A 132 2.35 19.19 -4.53
C TYR A 132 2.59 19.27 -6.04
N LYS A 133 3.30 20.28 -6.47
CA LYS A 133 3.71 20.59 -7.85
C LYS A 133 5.09 21.24 -7.82
N GLU A 134 5.71 21.40 -8.99
CA GLU A 134 7.01 22.05 -9.11
C GLU A 134 7.17 23.21 -8.13
N ASP A 135 8.03 23.01 -7.11
CA ASP A 135 8.35 23.96 -6.03
C ASP A 135 7.15 24.53 -5.24
N MET A 136 5.95 23.94 -5.39
CA MET A 136 4.76 24.31 -4.63
C MET A 136 4.46 23.27 -3.55
N TYR A 137 4.28 23.73 -2.32
CA TYR A 137 3.98 22.87 -1.18
C TYR A 137 2.57 23.07 -0.68
N ASN A 138 1.91 21.96 -0.36
CA ASN A 138 0.58 21.96 0.24
C ASN A 138 0.68 21.50 1.70
N ARG A 139 -0.07 22.17 2.57
CA ARG A 139 -0.14 21.80 3.97
C ARG A 139 -1.00 20.55 4.13
N CYS A 140 -0.39 19.50 4.68
CA CYS A 140 -0.99 18.19 4.83
C CYS A 140 -0.94 17.73 6.27
N LYS A 141 -2.02 17.09 6.73
CA LYS A 141 -2.03 16.32 7.96
C LYS A 141 -1.54 14.91 7.65
N VAL A 142 -0.46 14.50 8.25
CA VAL A 142 0.14 13.17 8.09
C VAL A 142 -0.13 12.37 9.35
N THR A 143 -0.95 11.34 9.24
CA THR A 143 -1.24 10.40 10.33
C THR A 143 -0.59 9.06 10.04
N ALA A 144 0.18 8.54 11.00
CA ALA A 144 0.91 7.31 10.80
C ALA A 144 0.84 6.39 12.02
N LYS A 145 0.88 5.07 11.75
CA LYS A 145 0.91 4.03 12.78
C LYS A 145 1.79 2.88 12.33
N THR A 146 2.65 2.41 13.25
CA THR A 146 3.49 1.23 13.02
C THR A 146 2.72 -0.06 13.27
N VAL A 147 2.85 -1.01 12.35
CA VAL A 147 2.28 -2.35 12.41
C VAL A 147 3.38 -3.34 12.79
N TYR A 148 3.10 -4.14 13.81
CA TYR A 148 3.98 -5.19 14.32
C TYR A 148 3.47 -6.57 13.89
N GLY A 149 4.39 -7.49 13.66
CA GLY A 149 4.10 -8.91 13.47
C GLY A 149 5.20 -9.73 14.14
N ASN A 150 4.81 -10.73 14.91
CA ASN A 150 5.72 -11.59 15.70
C ASN A 150 6.71 -10.77 16.55
N GLY A 151 6.23 -9.68 17.17
CA GLY A 151 7.04 -8.81 18.03
C GLY A 151 8.03 -7.90 17.27
N LYS A 152 8.08 -7.96 15.95
CA LYS A 152 8.95 -7.11 15.12
C LYS A 152 8.13 -6.08 14.34
N ARG A 153 8.72 -4.91 14.13
CA ARG A 153 8.13 -3.89 13.25
C ARG A 153 8.18 -4.39 11.81
N ILE A 154 7.03 -4.43 11.16
CA ILE A 154 6.93 -4.84 9.75
C ILE A 154 6.90 -3.61 8.86
N LYS A 155 5.91 -2.74 9.09
CA LYS A 155 5.66 -1.55 8.27
C LYS A 155 4.97 -0.46 9.08
N SER A 156 4.95 0.76 8.55
CA SER A 156 4.05 1.81 8.99
C SER A 156 3.01 2.09 7.92
N VAL A 157 1.75 2.23 8.34
CA VAL A 157 0.67 2.75 7.48
C VAL A 157 0.61 4.24 7.71
N ILE A 158 0.64 5.01 6.63
CA ILE A 158 0.68 6.47 6.63
C ILE A 158 -0.50 6.95 5.77
N VAL A 159 -1.28 7.86 6.33
CA VAL A 159 -2.38 8.53 5.63
C VAL A 159 -2.06 10.02 5.57
N ILE A 160 -2.14 10.60 4.39
CA ILE A 160 -1.89 12.00 4.11
C ILE A 160 -3.20 12.63 3.65
N GLU A 161 -3.68 13.61 4.39
CA GLU A 161 -4.89 14.37 4.12
C GLU A 161 -4.50 15.82 3.82
N SER A 162 -5.00 16.39 2.71
CA SER A 162 -4.85 17.83 2.45
C SER A 162 -5.66 18.62 3.50
N THR A 163 -5.04 19.61 4.14
CA THR A 163 -5.76 20.47 5.08
C THR A 163 -6.43 21.67 4.42
N GLY A 164 -6.35 21.76 3.07
CA GLY A 164 -6.90 22.88 2.29
C GLY A 164 -6.04 24.16 2.38
N LEU A 165 -5.71 24.71 1.21
CA LEU A 165 -5.47 26.13 0.93
C LEU A 165 -4.35 26.94 1.64
N ASP A 166 -3.19 26.34 1.92
CA ASP A 166 -1.99 27.15 2.05
C ASP A 166 -0.90 26.58 1.12
N VAL A 167 -1.01 26.92 -0.16
CA VAL A 167 0.07 26.63 -1.12
C VAL A 167 1.18 27.64 -0.86
N LYS A 168 2.32 27.16 -0.32
CA LYS A 168 3.54 27.92 -0.17
C LYS A 168 4.41 27.76 -1.40
N PRO A 169 5.06 28.84 -1.88
CA PRO A 169 6.12 28.73 -2.88
C PRO A 169 7.38 28.09 -2.33
#